data_bdd456e607630f1caef6e5cce8af51cd
#
_entry.id   bdd456e607630f1caef6e5cce8af51cd
#
_cell.length_a   1.000
_cell.length_b   1.000
_cell.length_c   1.000
_cell.angle_alpha   90.00
_cell.angle_beta   90.00
_cell.angle_gamma   90.00
#
_symmetry.space_group_name_H-M   'P 1'
#
loop_
_entity.id
_entity.type
_entity.pdbx_description
1 polymer ?
#
loop_
_entity_poly.entity_id
_entity_poly.type
_entity_poly.pdbx_seq_one_letter_code
_entity_poly.pdbx_strand_id
1 'polypeptide(L)'
;MTLNKLAFAAPVALALALGGCGSSSSTPASTVYCPAPFTVQDAGRITHFKPGAGRDPRDIEYEAALVGAGTQCELKRGRMTVTLVMRVAVTAGPSVTGAPTRVPY
;
A
#
# COMPACT_ATOMS: atom_id res chain seq x y z
N MET A 1 -29.65 29.81 -70.07
CA MET A 1 -29.77 30.92 -69.13
C MET A 1 -30.58 30.43 -67.98
N THR A 2 -29.97 30.18 -66.88
CA THR A 2 -29.91 30.82 -65.57
C THR A 2 -29.37 29.83 -64.61
N LEU A 3 -28.27 30.00 -64.32
CA LEU A 3 -27.45 30.26 -63.14
C LEU A 3 -28.16 30.11 -61.82
N ASN A 4 -27.84 29.04 -61.11
CA ASN A 4 -26.94 29.10 -59.97
C ASN A 4 -27.49 29.84 -58.73
N LYS A 5 -28.21 29.11 -57.86
CA LYS A 5 -28.38 29.50 -56.47
C LYS A 5 -28.34 28.24 -55.57
N LEU A 6 -27.17 27.67 -55.45
CA LEU A 6 -26.93 26.60 -54.47
C LEU A 6 -25.49 26.74 -53.99
N ALA A 7 -25.30 27.61 -53.05
CA ALA A 7 -24.10 27.62 -52.21
C ALA A 7 -24.29 28.65 -51.12
N PHE A 8 -24.71 28.26 -49.92
CA PHE A 8 -24.37 28.94 -48.65
C PHE A 8 -25.27 28.40 -47.54
N ALA A 9 -25.13 27.12 -47.25
CA ALA A 9 -25.78 26.58 -46.06
C ALA A 9 -24.97 25.39 -45.49
N ALA A 10 -23.71 25.61 -45.21
CA ALA A 10 -22.98 24.60 -44.42
C ALA A 10 -21.63 25.14 -43.90
N PRO A 11 -21.62 26.04 -42.94
CA PRO A 11 -20.59 25.91 -41.92
C PRO A 11 -21.03 26.27 -40.49
N VAL A 12 -22.30 26.12 -40.13
CA VAL A 12 -22.76 26.47 -38.77
C VAL A 12 -22.90 25.23 -37.87
N ALA A 13 -22.89 24.03 -38.40
CA ALA A 13 -23.09 22.81 -37.62
C ALA A 13 -21.82 22.25 -36.91
N LEU A 14 -20.66 22.84 -37.12
CA LEU A 14 -19.40 22.29 -36.57
C LEU A 14 -18.88 23.02 -35.31
N ALA A 15 -19.57 24.03 -34.83
CA ALA A 15 -19.10 24.83 -33.69
C ALA A 15 -19.72 24.42 -32.33
N LEU A 16 -20.56 23.42 -32.28
CA LEU A 16 -21.25 23.00 -31.03
C LEU A 16 -20.70 21.74 -30.40
N ALA A 17 -19.61 21.15 -30.93
CA ALA A 17 -19.06 19.92 -30.42
C ALA A 17 -17.86 20.08 -29.44
N LEU A 18 -17.45 21.31 -29.13
CA LEU A 18 -16.26 21.56 -28.25
C LEU A 18 -16.63 22.13 -26.88
N GLY A 19 -17.93 22.15 -26.50
CA GLY A 19 -18.38 22.66 -25.21
C GLY A 19 -18.44 21.65 -24.07
N GLY A 20 -17.81 20.50 -24.18
CA GLY A 20 -17.86 19.41 -23.19
C GLY A 20 -16.64 19.28 -22.27
N CYS A 21 -15.96 20.37 -21.89
CA CYS A 21 -15.08 20.33 -20.73
C CYS A 21 -15.94 20.34 -19.46
N GLY A 22 -16.49 19.19 -19.11
CA GLY A 22 -16.99 18.96 -17.78
C GLY A 22 -15.82 19.15 -16.80
N SER A 23 -15.78 20.29 -16.14
CA SER A 23 -15.00 20.47 -14.93
C SER A 23 -15.54 19.48 -13.90
N SER A 24 -14.97 18.27 -13.89
CA SER A 24 -15.01 17.46 -12.70
C SER A 24 -14.30 18.28 -11.63
N SER A 25 -15.06 18.97 -10.80
CA SER A 25 -14.58 19.47 -9.53
C SER A 25 -14.20 18.25 -8.69
N SER A 26 -13.00 17.74 -8.93
CA SER A 26 -12.32 16.89 -7.98
C SER A 26 -12.16 17.75 -6.73
N THR A 27 -13.05 17.58 -5.78
CA THR A 27 -12.83 18.00 -4.40
C THR A 27 -11.43 17.53 -4.06
N PRO A 28 -10.48 18.41 -3.69
CA PRO A 28 -9.16 17.95 -3.32
C PRO A 28 -9.37 16.94 -2.20
N ALA A 29 -9.05 15.67 -2.48
CA ALA A 29 -9.04 14.66 -1.45
C ALA A 29 -8.12 15.23 -0.38
N SER A 30 -8.64 15.48 0.80
CA SER A 30 -7.85 15.92 1.94
C SER A 30 -6.73 14.91 2.06
N THR A 31 -5.52 15.31 1.72
CA THR A 31 -4.35 14.43 1.76
C THR A 31 -4.10 14.14 3.23
N VAL A 32 -4.70 13.08 3.73
CA VAL A 32 -4.46 12.62 5.09
C VAL A 32 -3.01 12.16 5.13
N TYR A 33 -2.20 12.88 5.90
CA TYR A 33 -0.83 12.45 6.12
C TYR A 33 -0.85 11.14 6.90
N CYS A 34 -0.44 10.07 6.24
CA CYS A 34 -0.32 8.75 6.85
C CYS A 34 1.13 8.55 7.29
N PRO A 35 1.40 8.38 8.59
CA PRO A 35 2.76 8.24 9.08
C PRO A 35 3.41 6.98 8.49
N ALA A 36 4.63 7.12 7.98
CA ALA A 36 5.41 5.99 7.51
C ALA A 36 5.92 5.17 8.71
N PRO A 37 5.85 3.84 8.68
CA PRO A 37 6.42 3.01 9.71
C PRO A 37 7.94 2.97 9.56
N PHE A 38 8.64 2.84 10.67
CA PHE A 38 10.07 2.58 10.67
C PHE A 38 10.40 1.51 11.71
N THR A 39 11.45 0.74 11.45
CA THR A 39 11.94 -0.27 12.38
C THR A 39 13.20 0.25 13.03
N VAL A 40 13.27 0.17 14.35
CA VAL A 40 14.50 0.45 15.09
C VAL A 40 15.53 -0.62 14.70
N GLN A 41 16.76 -0.20 14.46
CA GLN A 41 17.86 -1.09 14.11
C GLN A 41 17.96 -2.20 15.17
N ASP A 42 18.16 -3.43 14.73
CA ASP A 42 18.23 -4.67 15.54
C ASP A 42 16.93 -5.09 16.25
N ALA A 43 15.90 -4.26 16.33
CA ALA A 43 14.61 -4.65 16.91
C ALA A 43 13.71 -5.43 15.93
N GLY A 44 14.04 -5.45 14.66
CA GLY A 44 13.28 -6.15 13.62
C GLY A 44 13.66 -7.62 13.43
N ARG A 45 14.47 -8.20 14.32
CA ARG A 45 14.92 -9.60 14.21
C ARG A 45 14.84 -10.30 15.55
N ILE A 46 14.45 -11.57 15.54
CA ILE A 46 14.39 -12.44 16.72
C ILE A 46 14.98 -13.81 16.37
N THR A 47 15.77 -14.36 17.27
CA THR A 47 16.25 -15.74 17.20
C THR A 47 15.65 -16.51 18.36
N HIS A 48 14.96 -17.60 18.06
CA HIS A 48 14.35 -18.48 19.05
C HIS A 48 15.16 -19.76 19.18
N PHE A 49 15.54 -20.07 20.42
CA PHE A 49 16.33 -21.26 20.76
C PHE A 49 15.43 -22.32 21.40
N LYS A 50 15.81 -23.56 21.26
CA LYS A 50 15.19 -24.69 21.91
C LYS A 50 15.10 -24.48 23.44
N PRO A 51 13.96 -24.78 24.08
CA PRO A 51 13.80 -24.64 25.52
C PRO A 51 14.84 -25.45 26.29
N GLY A 52 15.46 -24.83 27.30
CA GLY A 52 16.47 -25.48 28.15
C GLY A 52 17.84 -25.63 27.52
N ALA A 53 18.04 -25.25 26.26
CA ALA A 53 19.31 -25.20 25.57
C ALA A 53 20.06 -23.86 25.82
N GLY A 54 21.34 -23.82 25.52
CA GLY A 54 22.11 -22.59 25.49
C GLY A 54 21.80 -21.73 24.29
N ARG A 55 22.73 -20.85 23.94
CA ARG A 55 22.64 -20.01 22.73
C ARG A 55 23.63 -20.52 21.65
N ASP A 56 23.72 -21.81 21.50
CA ASP A 56 24.49 -22.42 20.41
C ASP A 56 23.69 -22.30 19.11
N PRO A 57 24.30 -21.94 17.98
CA PRO A 57 23.61 -21.90 16.69
C PRO A 57 22.91 -23.21 16.31
N ARG A 58 23.37 -24.35 16.83
CA ARG A 58 22.73 -25.65 16.63
C ARG A 58 21.41 -25.82 17.35
N ASP A 59 21.16 -24.98 18.37
CA ASP A 59 19.95 -25.02 19.19
C ASP A 59 18.88 -24.02 18.70
N ILE A 60 19.10 -23.39 17.57
CA ILE A 60 18.13 -22.47 16.97
C ILE A 60 16.96 -23.27 16.40
N GLU A 61 15.75 -22.97 16.86
CA GLU A 61 14.53 -23.52 16.30
C GLU A 61 14.08 -22.70 15.09
N TYR A 62 14.09 -21.37 15.19
CA TYR A 62 13.79 -20.49 14.08
C TYR A 62 14.38 -19.09 14.29
N GLU A 63 14.53 -18.38 13.19
CA GLU A 63 14.78 -16.95 13.15
C GLU A 63 13.63 -16.26 12.45
N ALA A 64 13.19 -15.12 12.97
CA ALA A 64 12.18 -14.29 12.34
C ALA A 64 12.72 -12.89 12.14
N ALA A 65 12.42 -12.31 10.99
CA ALA A 65 12.86 -10.96 10.63
C ALA A 65 11.70 -10.17 10.04
N LEU A 66 11.55 -8.92 10.44
CA LEU A 66 10.63 -7.98 9.82
C LEU A 66 11.24 -7.55 8.48
N VAL A 67 10.59 -7.95 7.38
CA VAL A 67 11.07 -7.69 6.01
C VAL A 67 10.31 -6.57 5.32
N GLY A 68 9.27 -6.06 5.93
CA GLY A 68 8.53 -4.93 5.41
C GLY A 68 7.43 -4.49 6.36
N ALA A 69 7.12 -3.21 6.32
CA ALA A 69 5.99 -2.62 7.03
C ALA A 69 5.34 -1.54 6.17
N GLY A 70 4.06 -1.34 6.35
CA GLY A 70 3.29 -0.30 5.69
C GLY A 70 2.14 0.18 6.55
N THR A 71 1.68 1.41 6.35
CA THR A 71 0.53 1.96 7.03
C THR A 71 -0.58 2.31 6.04
N GLN A 72 -1.81 2.11 6.48
CA GLN A 72 -3.02 2.58 5.82
C GLN A 72 -3.77 3.47 6.80
N CYS A 73 -4.25 4.63 6.34
CA CYS A 73 -4.94 5.58 7.19
C CYS A 73 -6.33 5.87 6.65
N GLU A 74 -7.28 5.95 7.56
CA GLU A 74 -8.65 6.31 7.29
C GLU A 74 -9.07 7.44 8.23
N LEU A 75 -9.53 8.55 7.66
CA LEU A 75 -10.06 9.68 8.43
C LEU A 75 -11.58 9.68 8.35
N LYS A 76 -12.23 9.45 9.48
CA LYS A 76 -13.70 9.53 9.62
C LYS A 76 -14.08 10.41 10.80
N ARG A 77 -14.90 11.41 10.56
CA ARG A 77 -15.48 12.30 11.59
C ARG A 77 -14.42 12.86 12.55
N GLY A 78 -13.29 13.33 12.02
CA GLY A 78 -12.21 13.90 12.81
C GLY A 78 -11.35 12.88 13.58
N ARG A 79 -11.60 11.58 13.40
CA ARG A 79 -10.80 10.50 13.98
C ARG A 79 -10.01 9.79 12.88
N MET A 80 -8.71 9.70 13.07
CA MET A 80 -7.84 8.95 12.19
C MET A 80 -7.60 7.54 12.73
N THR A 81 -7.89 6.53 11.90
CA THR A 81 -7.55 5.14 12.17
C THR A 81 -6.32 4.79 11.34
N VAL A 82 -5.29 4.30 12.00
CA VAL A 82 -4.05 3.87 11.35
C VAL A 82 -3.97 2.35 11.47
N THR A 83 -3.89 1.67 10.34
CA THR A 83 -3.68 0.21 10.28
C THR A 83 -2.23 -0.05 9.88
N LEU A 84 -1.48 -0.71 10.76
CA LEU A 84 -0.11 -1.14 10.48
C LEU A 84 -0.15 -2.57 9.91
N VAL A 85 0.47 -2.73 8.75
CA VAL A 85 0.67 -4.04 8.11
C VAL A 85 2.15 -4.38 8.15
N MET A 86 2.49 -5.54 8.69
CA MET A 86 3.87 -6.01 8.80
C MET A 86 4.03 -7.33 8.04
N ARG A 87 5.20 -7.50 7.43
CA ARG A 87 5.64 -8.76 6.81
C ARG A 87 6.80 -9.30 7.62
N VAL A 88 6.65 -10.53 8.08
CA VAL A 88 7.68 -11.24 8.83
C VAL A 88 8.10 -12.45 8.02
N ALA A 89 9.40 -12.58 7.78
CA ALA A 89 10.00 -13.78 7.23
C ALA A 89 10.47 -14.67 8.37
N VAL A 90 10.15 -15.95 8.30
CA VAL A 90 10.56 -16.94 9.29
C VAL A 90 11.43 -17.99 8.60
N THR A 91 12.61 -18.22 9.13
CA THR A 91 13.56 -19.23 8.64
C THR A 91 13.71 -20.31 9.70
N ALA A 92 13.53 -21.56 9.30
CA ALA A 92 13.72 -22.71 10.19
C ALA A 92 15.21 -22.86 10.56
N GLY A 93 15.47 -23.07 11.83
CA GLY A 93 16.79 -23.40 12.33
C GLY A 93 17.05 -24.91 12.36
N PRO A 94 18.28 -25.35 12.70
CA PRO A 94 18.67 -26.77 12.74
C PRO A 94 17.91 -27.59 13.80
N SER A 95 17.37 -26.95 14.83
CA SER A 95 16.62 -27.61 15.92
C SER A 95 15.10 -27.50 15.75
N VAL A 96 14.62 -27.14 14.56
CA VAL A 96 13.17 -27.02 14.32
C VAL A 96 12.45 -28.35 14.56
N THR A 97 11.40 -28.32 15.38
CA THR A 97 10.54 -29.48 15.64
C THR A 97 9.17 -29.38 14.97
N GLY A 98 8.87 -28.25 14.34
CA GLY A 98 7.62 -27.98 13.62
C GLY A 98 7.58 -26.53 13.14
N ALA A 99 6.55 -26.17 12.36
CA ALA A 99 6.36 -24.79 11.95
C ALA A 99 5.97 -23.92 13.17
N PRO A 100 6.60 -22.77 13.39
CA PRO A 100 6.22 -21.89 14.48
C PRO A 100 4.82 -21.34 14.24
N THR A 101 3.93 -21.58 15.22
CA THR A 101 2.53 -21.11 15.17
C THR A 101 2.38 -19.67 15.64
N ARG A 102 3.36 -19.17 16.39
CA ARG A 102 3.38 -17.79 16.89
C ARG A 102 4.79 -17.25 16.90
N VAL A 103 4.94 -16.05 16.36
CA VAL A 103 6.17 -15.24 16.47
C VAL A 103 5.83 -14.09 17.41
N PRO A 104 6.52 -13.94 18.56
CA PRO A 104 6.29 -12.82 19.46
C PRO A 104 6.75 -11.52 18.78
N TYR A 105 6.01 -10.43 18.99
CA TYR A 105 6.28 -9.09 18.45
C TYR A 105 5.97 -8.01 19.49
#